data_43f1995d7362a6ccf7051b5804e87676
#
_entry.id   43f1995d7362a6ccf7051b5804e87676
#
_cell.length_a   1.000
_cell.length_b   1.000
_cell.length_c   1.000
_cell.angle_alpha   90.00
_cell.angle_beta   90.00
_cell.angle_gamma   90.00
#
_symmetry.space_group_name_H-M   'P 1'
#
loop_
_entity.id
_entity.type
_entity.pdbx_description
1 polymer ?
#
loop_
_entity_poly.entity_id
_entity_poly.type
_entity_poly.pdbx_seq_one_letter_code
_entity_poly.pdbx_strand_id
1 'polypeptide(L)'
;MTMRIVQFSVVVVVLCTLCELGFCKDQSFLTMKSSTVVGGLHDCQGMQNSAEIDGIGRFAVEEHNKKENAVLEFARVVKAKEQVVAGKMYHLTLEAIDAGKRKIYEVKVWVKPWMNFKQLEEFKYAHDTPSFTSAELGAKLGK
;
A
#
# COMPACT_ATOMS: atom_id res chain seq x y z
N MET A 1 -55.48 -17.35 -10.36
CA MET A 1 -54.19 -17.51 -9.70
C MET A 1 -53.11 -18.21 -10.54
N THR A 2 -53.48 -18.86 -11.60
CA THR A 2 -52.57 -19.61 -12.49
C THR A 2 -51.78 -18.76 -13.50
N MET A 3 -52.26 -17.59 -13.90
CA MET A 3 -51.55 -16.74 -14.88
C MET A 3 -50.29 -16.04 -14.32
N ARG A 4 -50.20 -15.79 -13.01
CA ARG A 4 -49.04 -15.12 -12.41
C ARG A 4 -47.83 -16.04 -12.24
N ILE A 5 -48.06 -17.34 -12.03
CA ILE A 5 -46.98 -18.33 -11.84
C ILE A 5 -46.26 -18.59 -13.16
N VAL A 6 -47.02 -18.63 -14.29
CA VAL A 6 -46.44 -18.84 -15.62
C VAL A 6 -45.55 -17.66 -16.03
N GLN A 7 -45.94 -16.43 -15.65
CA GLN A 7 -45.18 -15.22 -15.97
C GLN A 7 -43.81 -15.18 -15.25
N PHE A 8 -43.78 -15.62 -13.99
CA PHE A 8 -42.50 -15.73 -13.23
C PHE A 8 -41.59 -16.84 -13.76
N SER A 9 -42.17 -17.95 -14.22
CA SER A 9 -41.39 -19.06 -14.78
C SER A 9 -40.72 -18.66 -16.10
N VAL A 10 -41.40 -17.91 -16.96
CA VAL A 10 -40.86 -17.43 -18.23
C VAL A 10 -39.75 -16.39 -18.01
N VAL A 11 -39.89 -15.50 -17.03
CA VAL A 11 -38.85 -14.51 -16.70
C VAL A 11 -37.58 -15.18 -16.14
N VAL A 12 -37.73 -16.18 -15.28
CA VAL A 12 -36.61 -16.94 -14.74
C VAL A 12 -35.88 -17.73 -15.83
N VAL A 13 -36.62 -18.36 -16.76
CA VAL A 13 -36.02 -19.10 -17.87
C VAL A 13 -35.28 -18.13 -18.83
N VAL A 14 -35.85 -16.95 -19.13
CA VAL A 14 -35.20 -15.93 -19.98
C VAL A 14 -33.94 -15.38 -19.30
N LEU A 15 -33.95 -15.17 -17.97
CA LEU A 15 -32.76 -14.76 -17.23
C LEU A 15 -31.67 -15.85 -17.21
N CYS A 16 -32.05 -17.13 -17.12
CA CYS A 16 -31.07 -18.24 -17.18
C CYS A 16 -30.47 -18.39 -18.58
N THR A 17 -31.26 -18.19 -19.66
CA THR A 17 -30.74 -18.29 -21.04
C THR A 17 -29.83 -17.11 -21.42
N LEU A 18 -29.96 -15.95 -20.76
CA LEU A 18 -29.03 -14.83 -20.94
C LEU A 18 -27.69 -15.03 -20.23
N CYS A 19 -27.63 -15.92 -19.24
CA CYS A 19 -26.38 -16.32 -18.62
C CYS A 19 -25.52 -17.25 -19.50
N GLU A 20 -26.12 -17.94 -20.48
CA GLU A 20 -25.38 -18.86 -21.36
C GLU A 20 -24.82 -18.21 -22.62
N LEU A 21 -25.19 -16.98 -22.94
CA LEU A 21 -24.54 -16.19 -23.99
C LEU A 21 -23.29 -15.50 -23.41
N GLY A 22 -22.32 -16.32 -22.99
CA GLY A 22 -20.89 -16.09 -22.90
C GLY A 22 -20.37 -14.66 -22.97
N PHE A 23 -20.88 -13.75 -22.15
CA PHE A 23 -20.16 -12.53 -21.81
C PHE A 23 -19.32 -12.75 -20.54
N CYS A 24 -18.69 -13.92 -20.45
CA CYS A 24 -17.40 -14.00 -19.78
C CYS A 24 -16.41 -13.28 -20.69
N LYS A 25 -16.33 -11.98 -20.53
CA LYS A 25 -15.18 -11.22 -20.96
C LYS A 25 -14.01 -11.85 -20.26
N ASP A 26 -13.18 -12.59 -21.00
CA ASP A 26 -11.87 -13.02 -20.57
C ASP A 26 -11.14 -11.80 -20.04
N GLN A 27 -11.30 -11.56 -18.76
CA GLN A 27 -10.23 -10.95 -18.04
C GLN A 27 -9.15 -12.03 -18.05
N SER A 28 -8.23 -11.93 -18.99
CA SER A 28 -6.91 -12.49 -18.83
C SER A 28 -6.39 -11.91 -17.52
N PHE A 29 -6.79 -12.56 -16.46
CA PHE A 29 -6.16 -12.48 -15.17
C PHE A 29 -4.74 -12.96 -15.45
N LEU A 30 -3.87 -11.99 -15.72
CA LEU A 30 -2.44 -12.21 -15.65
C LEU A 30 -2.22 -12.83 -14.28
N THR A 31 -2.08 -14.14 -14.30
CA THR A 31 -1.63 -14.92 -13.16
C THR A 31 -0.22 -14.38 -12.86
N MET A 32 -0.15 -13.27 -12.18
CA MET A 32 1.03 -12.96 -11.39
C MET A 32 1.12 -14.11 -10.40
N LYS A 33 2.03 -15.01 -10.70
CA LYS A 33 2.44 -16.10 -9.85
C LYS A 33 3.05 -15.47 -8.60
N SER A 34 2.18 -14.98 -7.74
CA SER A 34 2.51 -14.62 -6.37
C SER A 34 2.84 -15.93 -5.70
N SER A 35 4.11 -16.25 -5.66
CA SER A 35 4.61 -17.26 -4.74
C SER A 35 4.41 -16.70 -3.34
N THR A 36 3.25 -16.97 -2.76
CA THR A 36 2.90 -16.62 -1.40
C THR A 36 3.74 -17.48 -0.46
N VAL A 37 4.97 -17.07 -0.23
CA VAL A 37 5.76 -17.63 0.86
C VAL A 37 5.19 -17.02 2.14
N VAL A 38 4.41 -17.80 2.85
CA VAL A 38 3.89 -17.43 4.17
C VAL A 38 5.07 -17.14 5.09
N GLY A 39 5.16 -15.90 5.60
CA GLY A 39 6.21 -15.45 6.52
C GLY A 39 7.43 -14.77 5.88
N GLY A 40 7.53 -14.69 4.55
CA GLY A 40 8.59 -13.95 3.85
C GLY A 40 8.32 -12.46 3.74
N LEU A 41 9.39 -11.65 3.74
CA LEU A 41 9.35 -10.23 3.37
C LEU A 41 9.30 -10.13 1.84
N HIS A 42 8.21 -9.56 1.31
CA HIS A 42 8.08 -9.27 -0.10
C HIS A 42 8.37 -7.79 -0.37
N ASP A 43 9.25 -7.52 -1.33
CA ASP A 43 9.47 -6.18 -1.85
C ASP A 43 8.26 -5.76 -2.69
N CYS A 44 7.60 -4.71 -2.31
CA CYS A 44 6.52 -4.09 -3.06
C CYS A 44 7.10 -3.17 -4.16
N GLN A 45 7.91 -3.75 -5.07
CA GLN A 45 8.48 -2.97 -6.18
C GLN A 45 7.36 -2.45 -7.07
N GLY A 46 7.32 -1.13 -7.25
CA GLY A 46 6.29 -0.43 -8.03
C GLY A 46 5.04 -0.03 -7.24
N MET A 47 4.81 -0.55 -6.03
CA MET A 47 3.68 -0.14 -5.18
C MET A 47 4.04 1.00 -4.20
N GLN A 48 5.28 1.45 -4.19
CA GLN A 48 5.78 2.50 -3.29
C GLN A 48 4.99 3.81 -3.42
N ASN A 49 4.45 4.08 -4.60
CA ASN A 49 3.62 5.25 -4.89
C ASN A 49 2.11 4.92 -4.91
N SER A 50 1.70 3.77 -4.36
CA SER A 50 0.28 3.48 -4.26
C SER A 50 -0.35 4.32 -3.15
N ALA A 51 -1.58 4.79 -3.38
CA ALA A 51 -2.33 5.57 -2.40
C ALA A 51 -2.50 4.82 -1.06
N GLU A 52 -2.52 3.49 -1.08
CA GLU A 52 -2.58 2.66 0.11
C GLU A 52 -1.30 2.79 0.95
N ILE A 53 -0.13 2.64 0.32
CA ILE A 53 1.18 2.72 0.99
C ILE A 53 1.44 4.13 1.50
N ASP A 54 1.10 5.16 0.72
CA ASP A 54 1.17 6.56 1.16
C ASP A 54 0.26 6.81 2.37
N GLY A 55 -0.95 6.28 2.35
CA GLY A 55 -1.89 6.36 3.47
C GLY A 55 -1.36 5.70 4.74
N ILE A 56 -0.66 4.56 4.63
CA ILE A 56 -0.02 3.89 5.76
C ILE A 56 1.18 4.71 6.28
N GLY A 57 1.97 5.29 5.38
CA GLY A 57 3.09 6.17 5.74
C GLY A 57 2.65 7.42 6.49
N ARG A 58 1.59 8.10 6.02
CA ARG A 58 0.99 9.25 6.71
C ARG A 58 0.47 8.89 8.09
N PHE A 59 -0.26 7.78 8.20
CA PHE A 59 -0.73 7.26 9.47
C PHE A 59 0.41 7.02 10.46
N ALA A 60 1.52 6.44 10.01
CA ALA A 60 2.70 6.18 10.84
C ALA A 60 3.31 7.46 11.40
N VAL A 61 3.45 8.50 10.58
CA VAL A 61 3.96 9.81 11.00
C VAL A 61 3.00 10.49 11.98
N GLU A 62 1.69 10.46 11.73
CA GLU A 62 0.68 11.02 12.64
C GLU A 62 0.70 10.33 14.00
N GLU A 63 0.75 9.01 14.04
CA GLU A 63 0.81 8.26 15.30
C GLU A 63 2.10 8.52 16.07
N HIS A 64 3.23 8.62 15.37
CA HIS A 64 4.50 9.00 16.00
C HIS A 64 4.43 10.41 16.59
N ASN A 65 3.90 11.38 15.83
CA ASN A 65 3.74 12.76 16.30
C ASN A 65 2.85 12.84 17.53
N LYS A 66 1.78 12.05 17.61
CA LYS A 66 0.91 11.97 18.79
C LYS A 66 1.61 11.36 20.01
N LYS A 67 2.40 10.30 19.80
CA LYS A 67 3.09 9.59 20.88
C LYS A 67 4.27 10.38 21.46
N GLU A 68 5.05 11.01 20.60
CA GLU A 68 6.31 11.66 20.96
C GLU A 68 6.20 13.20 21.02
N ASN A 69 5.00 13.76 20.80
CA ASN A 69 4.77 15.21 20.65
C ASN A 69 5.71 15.83 19.61
N ALA A 70 6.03 15.09 18.56
CA ALA A 70 6.87 15.54 17.47
C ALA A 70 6.04 16.30 16.42
N VAL A 71 6.71 17.03 15.54
CA VAL A 71 6.11 17.75 14.42
C VAL A 71 6.84 17.35 13.14
N LEU A 72 6.67 16.07 12.77
CA LEU A 72 7.20 15.56 11.52
C LEU A 72 6.17 15.73 10.40
N GLU A 73 6.64 16.16 9.23
CA GLU A 73 5.82 16.24 8.03
C GLU A 73 6.16 15.06 7.10
N PHE A 74 5.14 14.29 6.72
CA PHE A 74 5.32 13.20 5.76
C PHE A 74 5.67 13.77 4.38
N ALA A 75 6.76 13.31 3.77
CA ALA A 75 7.14 13.67 2.41
C ALA A 75 6.78 12.59 1.40
N ARG A 76 7.35 11.39 1.54
CA ARG A 76 7.11 10.26 0.64
C ARG A 76 7.55 8.93 1.24
N VAL A 77 7.11 7.83 0.63
CA VAL A 77 7.65 6.51 0.89
C VAL A 77 8.78 6.22 -0.10
N VAL A 78 9.95 5.87 0.41
CA VAL A 78 11.13 5.54 -0.39
C VAL A 78 11.14 4.07 -0.74
N LYS A 79 10.78 3.22 0.22
CA LYS A 79 10.75 1.77 0.07
C LYS A 79 9.60 1.17 0.87
N ALA A 80 8.97 0.17 0.32
CA ALA A 80 7.92 -0.58 0.98
C ALA A 80 8.15 -2.08 0.84
N LYS A 81 7.99 -2.79 1.94
CA LYS A 81 7.98 -4.25 1.98
C LYS A 81 6.75 -4.71 2.75
N GLU A 82 6.16 -5.78 2.29
CA GLU A 82 5.02 -6.43 2.92
C GLU A 82 5.43 -7.79 3.47
N GLN A 83 4.97 -8.10 4.66
CA GLN A 83 5.09 -9.41 5.27
C GLN A 83 3.70 -9.91 5.67
N VAL A 84 3.34 -11.08 5.19
CA VAL A 84 2.07 -11.70 5.54
C VAL A 84 2.22 -12.41 6.89
N VAL A 85 1.53 -11.89 7.86
CA VAL A 85 1.39 -12.45 9.23
C VAL A 85 -0.10 -12.65 9.50
N ALA A 86 -0.55 -12.67 10.75
CA ALA A 86 -1.98 -12.52 11.05
C ALA A 86 -2.44 -11.09 10.68
N GLY A 87 -2.66 -10.84 9.39
CA GLY A 87 -2.80 -9.54 8.75
C GLY A 87 -1.61 -9.26 7.82
N LYS A 88 -1.31 -7.99 7.63
CA LYS A 88 -0.19 -7.50 6.85
C LYS A 88 0.71 -6.63 7.70
N MET A 89 1.98 -6.95 7.76
CA MET A 89 3.01 -6.11 8.36
C MET A 89 3.71 -5.35 7.24
N TYR A 90 3.60 -4.04 7.25
CA TYR A 90 4.30 -3.16 6.32
C TYR A 90 5.58 -2.63 6.95
N HIS A 91 6.70 -2.90 6.29
CA HIS A 91 7.99 -2.32 6.61
C HIS A 91 8.25 -1.20 5.60
N LEU A 92 8.14 0.04 6.04
CA LEU A 92 8.27 1.21 5.19
C LEU A 92 9.56 1.96 5.53
N THR A 93 10.28 2.36 4.50
CA THR A 93 11.31 3.39 4.60
C THR A 93 10.68 4.66 4.05
N LEU A 94 10.44 5.64 4.91
CA LEU A 94 9.82 6.90 4.54
C LEU A 94 10.75 8.09 4.75
N GLU A 95 10.54 9.10 3.95
CA GLU A 95 11.16 10.41 4.10
C GLU A 95 10.16 11.34 4.79
N ALA A 96 10.60 11.96 5.88
CA ALA A 96 9.83 12.95 6.59
C ALA A 96 10.70 14.21 6.82
N ILE A 97 10.04 15.33 6.97
CA ILE A 97 10.68 16.64 7.21
C ILE A 97 10.57 16.92 8.72
N ASP A 98 11.73 17.08 9.33
CA ASP A 98 11.88 17.47 10.72
C ASP A 98 12.61 18.82 10.82
N ALA A 99 11.93 19.84 11.31
CA ALA A 99 12.47 21.21 11.41
C ALA A 99 13.12 21.71 10.09
N GLY A 100 12.48 21.43 8.94
CA GLY A 100 12.94 21.80 7.61
C GLY A 100 14.05 20.91 7.03
N LYS A 101 14.48 19.87 7.73
CA LYS A 101 15.47 18.91 7.24
C LYS A 101 14.80 17.61 6.85
N ARG A 102 15.19 17.05 5.72
CA ARG A 102 14.72 15.75 5.28
C ARG A 102 15.48 14.64 5.97
N LYS A 103 14.75 13.76 6.60
CA LYS A 103 15.28 12.60 7.34
C LYS A 103 14.60 11.33 6.88
N ILE A 104 15.33 10.23 6.92
CA ILE A 104 14.83 8.90 6.59
C ILE A 104 14.49 8.16 7.88
N TYR A 105 13.31 7.58 7.89
CA TYR A 105 12.79 6.78 8.99
C TYR A 105 12.40 5.39 8.51
N GLU A 106 12.66 4.40 9.32
CA GLU A 106 12.18 3.03 9.15
C GLU A 106 11.00 2.81 10.08
N VAL A 107 9.87 2.39 9.52
CA VAL A 107 8.64 2.18 10.27
C VAL A 107 8.05 0.81 10.00
N LYS A 108 7.41 0.24 11.01
CA LYS A 108 6.62 -0.99 10.92
C LYS A 108 5.20 -0.68 11.32
N VAL A 109 4.27 -0.99 10.43
CA VAL A 109 2.84 -0.81 10.66
C VAL A 109 2.12 -2.14 10.46
N TRP A 110 1.38 -2.54 11.47
CA TRP A 110 0.54 -3.72 11.40
C TRP A 110 -0.88 -3.35 10.97
N VAL A 111 -1.36 -3.99 9.93
CA VAL A 111 -2.69 -3.76 9.36
C VAL A 111 -3.50 -5.06 9.36
N LYS A 112 -4.71 -4.99 9.88
CA LYS A 112 -5.72 -6.05 9.80
C LYS A 112 -6.92 -5.51 9.00
N PRO A 113 -6.98 -5.76 7.69
CA PRO A 113 -8.00 -5.16 6.82
C PRO A 113 -9.43 -5.53 7.24
N TRP A 114 -9.66 -6.76 7.69
CA TRP A 114 -10.97 -7.26 8.13
C TRP A 114 -11.51 -6.62 9.42
N MET A 115 -10.66 -5.94 10.18
CA MET A 115 -11.02 -5.22 11.41
C MET A 115 -10.89 -3.70 11.25
N ASN A 116 -10.51 -3.23 10.08
CA ASN A 116 -10.13 -1.83 9.85
C ASN A 116 -9.12 -1.30 10.89
N PHE A 117 -8.21 -2.19 11.29
CA PHE A 117 -7.23 -1.94 12.35
C PHE A 117 -5.87 -1.64 11.76
N LYS A 118 -5.26 -0.56 12.25
CA LYS A 118 -3.87 -0.17 11.95
C LYS A 118 -3.16 0.17 13.24
N GLN A 119 -1.95 -0.32 13.40
CA GLN A 119 -1.12 -0.05 14.58
C GLN A 119 0.32 0.23 14.15
N LEU A 120 0.88 1.30 14.69
CA LEU A 120 2.31 1.59 14.58
C LEU A 120 3.08 0.75 15.60
N GLU A 121 3.88 -0.20 15.12
CA GLU A 121 4.70 -1.09 15.97
C GLU A 121 6.07 -0.48 16.27
N GLU A 122 6.70 0.09 15.24
CA GLU A 122 8.05 0.61 15.35
C GLU A 122 8.22 1.86 14.49
N PHE A 123 8.93 2.85 15.02
CA PHE A 123 9.33 4.06 14.31
C PHE A 123 10.76 4.40 14.68
N LYS A 124 11.69 4.28 13.74
CA LYS A 124 13.11 4.49 13.95
C LYS A 124 13.69 5.50 12.98
N TYR A 125 14.51 6.40 13.50
CA TYR A 125 15.36 7.22 12.67
C TYR A 125 16.47 6.37 12.04
N ALA A 126 16.66 6.49 10.73
CA ALA A 126 17.70 5.75 10.00
C ALA A 126 18.91 6.64 9.71
N HIS A 127 18.73 7.70 8.95
CA HIS A 127 19.78 8.64 8.59
C HIS A 127 19.21 9.92 7.97
N ASP A 128 20.03 10.96 7.88
CA ASP A 128 19.68 12.16 7.14
C ASP A 128 19.77 11.93 5.63
N THR A 129 18.85 12.49 4.87
CA THR A 129 18.96 12.49 3.41
C THR A 129 20.16 13.36 3.04
N PRO A 130 21.14 12.84 2.27
CA PRO A 130 22.27 13.65 1.86
C PRO A 130 21.76 14.87 1.05
N SER A 131 21.94 16.05 1.60
CA SER A 131 21.68 17.28 0.86
C SER A 131 22.80 17.45 -0.15
N PHE A 132 22.54 17.13 -1.40
CA PHE A 132 23.43 17.51 -2.49
C PHE A 132 23.39 19.03 -2.65
N THR A 133 24.33 19.69 -2.03
CA THR A 133 24.57 21.10 -2.33
C THR A 133 25.14 21.19 -3.74
N SER A 134 24.61 22.12 -4.54
CA SER A 134 25.03 22.38 -5.92
C SER A 134 26.53 22.69 -6.08
N ALA A 135 27.25 22.89 -4.97
CA ALA A 135 28.69 23.03 -4.93
C ALA A 135 29.47 21.73 -5.24
N GLU A 136 28.86 20.56 -5.03
CA GLU A 136 29.52 19.27 -5.26
C GLU A 136 29.42 18.78 -6.70
N LEU A 137 28.47 19.32 -7.48
CA LEU A 137 28.35 19.07 -8.91
C LEU A 137 29.39 19.82 -9.77
N GLY A 138 30.04 20.84 -9.21
CA GLY A 138 31.06 21.65 -9.91
C GLY A 138 32.48 21.04 -9.88
N ALA A 139 32.76 20.11 -8.96
CA ALA A 139 34.13 19.60 -8.76
C ALA A 139 34.51 18.41 -9.67
N LYS A 140 33.60 17.87 -10.48
CA LYS A 140 33.85 16.68 -11.31
C LYS A 140 33.99 16.93 -12.81
N LEU A 141 34.02 18.20 -13.24
CA LEU A 141 34.23 18.58 -14.65
C LEU A 141 35.57 19.25 -14.91
N GLY A 142 36.54 19.07 -14.02
CA GLY A 142 37.88 19.62 -14.17
C GLY A 142 38.96 18.55 -14.10
N LYS A 143 39.02 17.70 -15.13
CA LYS A 143 40.28 17.05 -15.60
C LYS A 143 40.06 16.37 -16.92
#